data_a2b42e809cf037285207a63739357cb0
#
_entry.id   a2b42e809cf037285207a63739357cb0
#
_cell.length_a   1.000
_cell.length_b   1.000
_cell.length_c   1.000
_cell.angle_alpha   90.00
_cell.angle_beta   90.00
_cell.angle_gamma   90.00
#
_symmetry.space_group_name_H-M   'P 1'
#
loop_
_entity.id
_entity.type
_entity.pdbx_description
1 polymer ?
#
loop_
_entity_poly.entity_id
_entity_poly.type
_entity_poly.pdbx_seq_one_letter_code
_entity_poly.pdbx_strand_id
1 'polypeptide(L)'
;FKPLAMSAAVVAATAGFAGAVNAQAISAGNVGDLALVPYYTARDGMITGLHIVNTTEATQVVKLRFRRGRDSMDALDFNLIMSPRDEWVGFIASEDGTNETMYVKTGDSTCTAPLSPNGDGIYPMPVAGNGETDIAFNGGAMEGYIEVIGMAQAADESQPIAIAAKHAIDGKIDNANPPADCVAVESNFFRNATTTTG
;
A
#
# COMPACT_ATOMS: atom_id res chain seq x y z
N PHE A 1 37.03 -49.18 22.03
CA PHE A 1 36.61 -47.87 21.46
C PHE A 1 35.09 -47.83 21.46
N LYS A 2 34.49 -46.96 22.30
CA LYS A 2 33.05 -46.73 22.33
C LYS A 2 32.75 -45.42 21.63
N PRO A 3 32.13 -45.39 20.46
CA PRO A 3 31.69 -44.17 19.80
C PRO A 3 30.18 -43.96 20.02
N LEU A 4 29.75 -43.70 21.24
CA LEU A 4 28.31 -43.51 21.53
C LEU A 4 27.97 -42.18 22.22
N ALA A 5 28.99 -41.35 22.48
CA ALA A 5 28.77 -40.09 23.19
C ALA A 5 28.66 -38.82 22.29
N MET A 6 29.00 -38.89 20.99
CA MET A 6 28.95 -37.73 20.11
C MET A 6 27.67 -37.56 19.30
N SER A 7 26.90 -38.62 19.11
CA SER A 7 25.65 -38.58 18.36
C SER A 7 24.45 -37.99 19.14
N ALA A 8 24.50 -38.06 20.47
CA ALA A 8 23.42 -37.51 21.31
C ALA A 8 23.50 -35.96 21.45
N ALA A 9 24.69 -35.39 21.35
CA ALA A 9 24.87 -33.93 21.46
C ALA A 9 24.42 -33.17 20.22
N VAL A 10 24.49 -33.79 19.03
CA VAL A 10 24.06 -33.15 17.77
C VAL A 10 22.55 -33.14 17.64
N VAL A 11 21.86 -34.17 18.14
CA VAL A 11 20.39 -34.22 18.12
C VAL A 11 19.77 -33.22 19.12
N ALA A 12 20.45 -32.96 20.25
CA ALA A 12 19.95 -31.99 21.23
C ALA A 12 20.14 -30.55 20.75
N ALA A 13 21.18 -30.26 19.93
CA ALA A 13 21.41 -28.94 19.38
C ALA A 13 20.42 -28.58 18.25
N THR A 14 19.94 -29.56 17.49
CA THR A 14 18.93 -29.33 16.44
C THR A 14 17.51 -29.21 16.97
N ALA A 15 17.19 -29.85 18.12
CA ALA A 15 15.89 -29.72 18.76
C ALA A 15 15.70 -28.36 19.48
N GLY A 16 16.77 -27.66 19.83
CA GLY A 16 16.71 -26.33 20.47
C GLY A 16 16.40 -25.17 19.51
N PHE A 17 16.47 -25.37 18.18
CA PHE A 17 16.13 -24.38 17.18
C PHE A 17 14.74 -24.58 16.55
N ALA A 18 13.95 -25.51 17.05
CA ALA A 18 12.51 -25.58 16.75
C ALA A 18 11.72 -24.56 17.61
N GLY A 19 12.29 -23.37 17.86
CA GLY A 19 11.50 -22.19 18.17
C GLY A 19 10.54 -22.01 17.02
N ALA A 20 9.25 -21.88 17.33
CA ALA A 20 8.22 -21.64 16.35
C ALA A 20 8.68 -20.47 15.46
N VAL A 21 9.30 -20.79 14.33
CA VAL A 21 9.37 -19.86 13.22
C VAL A 21 7.91 -19.66 12.87
N ASN A 22 7.34 -18.53 13.26
CA ASN A 22 6.12 -18.06 12.63
C ASN A 22 6.50 -17.80 11.17
N ALA A 23 6.57 -18.90 10.40
CA ALA A 23 6.68 -18.79 8.96
C ALA A 23 5.48 -17.96 8.52
N GLN A 24 5.72 -16.93 7.75
CA GLN A 24 4.65 -16.15 7.17
C GLN A 24 3.69 -17.11 6.49
N ALA A 25 2.48 -17.21 7.01
CA ALA A 25 1.46 -18.06 6.42
C ALA A 25 0.95 -17.35 5.17
N ILE A 26 1.12 -17.97 4.00
CA ILE A 26 0.50 -17.50 2.78
C ILE A 26 -0.98 -17.82 2.86
N SER A 27 -1.82 -16.79 2.91
CA SER A 27 -3.26 -16.93 2.91
C SER A 27 -3.76 -17.40 1.54
N ALA A 28 -4.50 -18.51 1.51
CA ALA A 28 -5.17 -18.98 0.30
C ALA A 28 -6.40 -18.10 -0.08
N GLY A 29 -6.85 -17.23 0.82
CA GLY A 29 -8.05 -16.43 0.66
C GLY A 29 -7.80 -14.97 0.21
N ASN A 30 -6.57 -14.62 -0.15
CA ASN A 30 -6.17 -13.23 -0.49
C ASN A 30 -6.49 -12.21 0.61
N VAL A 31 -6.50 -12.64 1.87
CA VAL A 31 -6.71 -11.81 3.05
C VAL A 31 -5.48 -11.90 3.93
N GLY A 32 -4.92 -10.77 4.35
CA GLY A 32 -3.72 -10.73 5.19
C GLY A 32 -3.25 -9.30 5.41
N ASP A 33 -2.23 -9.15 6.26
CA ASP A 33 -1.60 -7.87 6.57
C ASP A 33 -0.65 -7.40 5.47
N LEU A 34 -0.29 -8.29 4.55
CA LEU A 34 0.53 -8.00 3.37
C LEU A 34 -0.01 -8.79 2.18
N ALA A 35 -0.33 -8.07 1.10
CA ALA A 35 -0.61 -8.69 -0.19
C ALA A 35 0.41 -8.20 -1.23
N LEU A 36 0.74 -9.08 -2.17
CA LEU A 36 1.64 -8.78 -3.27
C LEU A 36 0.88 -8.87 -4.60
N VAL A 37 0.83 -7.76 -5.34
CA VAL A 37 0.40 -7.74 -6.73
C VAL A 37 1.67 -7.92 -7.58
N PRO A 38 1.88 -9.08 -8.19
CA PRO A 38 3.19 -9.45 -8.71
C PRO A 38 3.61 -8.66 -9.96
N TYR A 39 2.68 -8.01 -10.62
CA TYR A 39 2.96 -7.23 -11.82
C TYR A 39 1.95 -6.12 -12.05
N TYR A 40 2.44 -4.94 -12.40
CA TYR A 40 1.67 -3.86 -13.01
C TYR A 40 2.45 -3.29 -14.19
N THR A 41 1.76 -2.70 -15.15
CA THR A 41 2.35 -1.96 -16.25
C THR A 41 1.44 -0.84 -16.72
N ALA A 42 2.08 0.26 -17.13
CA ALA A 42 1.47 1.38 -17.85
C ALA A 42 2.16 1.61 -19.20
N ARG A 43 3.01 0.65 -19.67
CA ARG A 43 3.73 0.76 -20.93
C ARG A 43 2.81 0.58 -22.13
N ASP A 44 3.16 1.26 -23.21
CA ASP A 44 2.53 1.09 -24.52
C ASP A 44 1.01 1.29 -24.51
N GLY A 45 0.54 2.24 -23.65
CA GLY A 45 -0.87 2.53 -23.50
C GLY A 45 -1.67 1.49 -22.72
N MET A 46 -1.00 0.50 -22.10
CA MET A 46 -1.65 -0.45 -21.21
C MET A 46 -2.11 0.24 -19.92
N ILE A 47 -3.19 -0.27 -19.35
CA ILE A 47 -3.75 0.19 -18.08
C ILE A 47 -3.87 -1.01 -17.15
N THR A 48 -3.34 -0.87 -15.93
CA THR A 48 -3.54 -1.86 -14.86
C THR A 48 -4.59 -1.34 -13.89
N GLY A 49 -5.68 -2.08 -13.73
CA GLY A 49 -6.69 -1.81 -12.68
C GLY A 49 -6.30 -2.48 -11.37
N LEU A 50 -6.47 -1.76 -10.27
CA LEU A 50 -6.28 -2.28 -8.92
C LEU A 50 -7.56 -2.08 -8.12
N HIS A 51 -8.04 -3.16 -7.48
CA HIS A 51 -9.23 -3.16 -6.65
C HIS A 51 -8.87 -3.71 -5.26
N ILE A 52 -9.10 -2.93 -4.23
CA ILE A 52 -8.81 -3.27 -2.83
C ILE A 52 -10.09 -3.15 -2.03
N VAL A 53 -10.36 -4.16 -1.21
CA VAL A 53 -11.57 -4.23 -0.39
C VAL A 53 -11.19 -4.37 1.08
N ASN A 54 -11.71 -3.49 1.92
CA ASN A 54 -11.68 -3.68 3.36
C ASN A 54 -12.80 -4.65 3.76
N THR A 55 -12.46 -5.90 4.02
CA THR A 55 -13.42 -6.94 4.41
C THR A 55 -13.79 -6.92 5.88
N THR A 56 -13.25 -5.98 6.66
CA THR A 56 -13.46 -5.89 8.11
C THR A 56 -14.55 -4.88 8.48
N GLU A 57 -14.99 -4.94 9.75
CA GLU A 57 -15.92 -3.97 10.35
C GLU A 57 -15.20 -2.77 10.99
N ALA A 58 -13.93 -2.57 10.70
CA ALA A 58 -13.13 -1.48 11.26
C ALA A 58 -12.44 -0.68 10.17
N THR A 59 -12.22 0.60 10.43
CA THR A 59 -11.43 1.46 9.55
C THR A 59 -9.98 0.96 9.48
N GLN A 60 -9.48 0.78 8.27
CA GLN A 60 -8.13 0.29 7.96
C GLN A 60 -7.29 1.39 7.33
N VAL A 61 -6.03 1.46 7.74
CA VAL A 61 -5.00 2.23 7.03
C VAL A 61 -4.13 1.26 6.25
N VAL A 62 -4.13 1.39 4.95
CA VAL A 62 -3.41 0.51 4.02
C VAL A 62 -2.41 1.32 3.23
N LYS A 63 -1.15 0.89 3.19
CA LYS A 63 -0.13 1.49 2.33
C LYS A 63 -0.05 0.73 1.01
N LEU A 64 -0.08 1.47 -0.07
CA LEU A 64 0.29 0.98 -1.40
C LEU A 64 1.70 1.43 -1.70
N ARG A 65 2.58 0.47 -1.99
CA ARG A 65 3.96 0.71 -2.32
C ARG A 65 4.28 0.10 -3.68
N PHE A 66 4.59 0.95 -4.63
CA PHE A 66 4.95 0.58 -5.99
C PHE A 66 6.46 0.41 -6.08
N ARG A 67 6.88 -0.76 -6.55
CA ARG A 67 8.28 -1.11 -6.75
C ARG A 67 8.58 -1.23 -8.24
N ARG A 68 9.68 -0.63 -8.66
CA ARG A 68 10.15 -0.76 -10.05
C ARG A 68 10.58 -2.19 -10.35
N GLY A 69 10.19 -2.71 -11.51
CA GLY A 69 10.47 -4.10 -11.90
C GLY A 69 11.94 -4.41 -12.08
N ARG A 70 12.78 -3.42 -12.46
CA ARG A 70 14.20 -3.66 -12.77
C ARG A 70 15.10 -3.76 -11.53
N ASP A 71 14.78 -3.07 -10.43
CA ASP A 71 15.69 -2.92 -9.28
C ASP A 71 14.99 -2.89 -7.92
N SER A 72 13.67 -3.06 -7.89
CA SER A 72 12.82 -3.01 -6.69
C SER A 72 12.92 -1.69 -5.90
N MET A 73 13.39 -0.61 -6.53
CA MET A 73 13.41 0.70 -5.89
C MET A 73 11.98 1.20 -5.70
N ASP A 74 11.73 1.93 -4.62
CA ASP A 74 10.45 2.59 -4.38
C ASP A 74 10.17 3.61 -5.49
N ALA A 75 9.04 3.47 -6.17
CA ALA A 75 8.62 4.37 -7.23
C ALA A 75 7.56 5.35 -6.71
N LEU A 76 6.60 4.83 -5.95
CA LEU A 76 5.46 5.58 -5.45
C LEU A 76 4.92 4.92 -4.19
N ASP A 77 4.71 5.71 -3.14
CA ASP A 77 4.04 5.29 -1.91
C ASP A 77 2.84 6.21 -1.64
N PHE A 78 1.71 5.65 -1.30
CA PHE A 78 0.61 6.39 -0.70
C PHE A 78 -0.23 5.49 0.21
N ASN A 79 -1.05 6.12 1.06
CA ASN A 79 -1.91 5.40 1.97
C ASN A 79 -3.37 5.54 1.54
N LEU A 80 -4.15 4.49 1.76
CA LEU A 80 -5.61 4.48 1.72
C LEU A 80 -6.12 4.43 3.16
N ILE A 81 -7.15 5.19 3.45
CA ILE A 81 -7.85 5.13 4.72
C ILE A 81 -9.27 4.66 4.40
N MET A 82 -9.47 3.37 4.57
CA MET A 82 -10.67 2.66 4.15
C MET A 82 -11.62 2.49 5.32
N SER A 83 -12.83 3.01 5.22
CA SER A 83 -13.88 2.77 6.22
C SER A 83 -14.32 1.30 6.26
N PRO A 84 -15.14 0.86 7.26
CA PRO A 84 -15.65 -0.51 7.30
C PRO A 84 -16.35 -0.92 6.01
N ARG A 85 -16.00 -2.09 5.46
CA ARG A 85 -16.58 -2.64 4.23
C ARG A 85 -16.40 -1.78 2.97
N ASP A 86 -15.46 -0.86 3.02
CA ASP A 86 -15.12 0.03 1.92
C ASP A 86 -14.39 -0.70 0.79
N GLU A 87 -14.51 -0.18 -0.42
CA GLU A 87 -13.75 -0.64 -1.58
C GLU A 87 -13.08 0.55 -2.26
N TRP A 88 -11.89 0.35 -2.76
CA TRP A 88 -11.16 1.33 -3.52
C TRP A 88 -10.74 0.79 -4.87
N VAL A 89 -10.97 1.59 -5.92
CA VAL A 89 -10.57 1.25 -7.28
C VAL A 89 -9.64 2.33 -7.82
N GLY A 90 -8.47 1.91 -8.28
CA GLY A 90 -7.49 2.77 -8.94
C GLY A 90 -7.01 2.22 -10.26
N PHE A 91 -6.55 3.10 -11.12
CA PHE A 91 -6.01 2.78 -12.43
C PHE A 91 -4.57 3.29 -12.54
N ILE A 92 -3.67 2.42 -12.93
CA ILE A 92 -2.29 2.72 -13.22
C ILE A 92 -2.18 2.86 -14.74
N ALA A 93 -1.81 4.04 -15.20
CA ALA A 93 -1.73 4.38 -16.62
C ALA A 93 -0.54 5.28 -16.90
N SER A 94 -0.20 5.49 -18.15
CA SER A 94 0.77 6.50 -18.56
C SER A 94 0.07 7.77 -19.05
N GLU A 95 0.71 8.90 -18.87
CA GLU A 95 0.25 10.16 -19.40
C GLU A 95 0.28 10.11 -20.95
N ASP A 96 -0.87 10.40 -21.56
CA ASP A 96 -1.05 10.39 -23.02
C ASP A 96 -0.56 9.14 -23.78
N GLY A 97 -0.47 7.99 -23.07
CA GLY A 97 0.05 6.73 -23.65
C GLY A 97 1.56 6.76 -23.92
N THR A 98 2.27 7.74 -23.39
CA THR A 98 3.74 7.80 -23.46
C THR A 98 4.36 6.74 -22.53
N ASN A 99 5.64 6.43 -22.74
CA ASN A 99 6.40 5.56 -21.84
C ASN A 99 7.30 6.37 -20.89
N GLU A 100 6.91 7.61 -20.58
CA GLU A 100 7.75 8.53 -19.81
C GLU A 100 7.37 8.59 -18.33
N THR A 101 6.08 8.63 -18.03
CA THR A 101 5.61 8.76 -16.64
C THR A 101 4.32 8.00 -16.44
N MET A 102 4.27 7.17 -15.41
CA MET A 102 3.02 6.56 -14.95
C MET A 102 2.35 7.43 -13.89
N TYR A 103 1.07 7.25 -13.72
CA TYR A 103 0.30 7.80 -12.61
C TYR A 103 -0.72 6.78 -12.09
N VAL A 104 -1.16 6.97 -10.86
CA VAL A 104 -2.31 6.27 -10.28
C VAL A 104 -3.47 7.25 -10.20
N LYS A 105 -4.57 6.93 -10.85
CA LYS A 105 -5.79 7.74 -10.85
C LYS A 105 -6.95 6.95 -10.27
N THR A 106 -7.77 7.62 -9.48
CA THR A 106 -8.98 7.05 -8.92
C THR A 106 -10.13 8.02 -9.06
N GLY A 107 -11.34 7.51 -9.30
CA GLY A 107 -12.58 8.26 -9.15
C GLY A 107 -13.29 7.93 -7.84
N ASP A 108 -12.64 7.15 -6.99
CA ASP A 108 -13.15 6.72 -5.70
C ASP A 108 -13.05 7.85 -4.66
N SER A 109 -13.96 7.85 -3.70
CA SER A 109 -14.02 8.84 -2.62
C SER A 109 -13.27 8.43 -1.35
N THR A 110 -12.69 7.23 -1.31
CA THR A 110 -11.83 6.78 -0.21
C THR A 110 -10.67 7.75 -0.01
N CYS A 111 -10.39 8.12 1.23
CA CYS A 111 -9.31 9.05 1.53
C CYS A 111 -7.95 8.47 1.16
N THR A 112 -7.14 9.28 0.46
CA THR A 112 -5.73 8.99 0.20
C THR A 112 -4.81 9.95 0.96
N ALA A 113 -3.62 9.50 1.31
CA ALA A 113 -2.57 10.35 1.86
C ALA A 113 -1.21 10.01 1.18
N PRO A 114 -0.61 10.93 0.39
CA PRO A 114 -1.11 12.29 0.11
C PRO A 114 -2.45 12.30 -0.63
N LEU A 115 -3.18 13.39 -0.47
CA LEU A 115 -4.37 13.65 -1.28
C LEU A 115 -3.98 13.73 -2.75
N SER A 116 -4.76 13.09 -3.61
CA SER A 116 -4.64 13.28 -5.05
C SER A 116 -5.12 14.71 -5.38
N PRO A 117 -4.21 15.60 -5.81
CA PRO A 117 -4.60 17.00 -6.07
C PRO A 117 -5.60 17.03 -7.23
N ASN A 118 -6.83 17.46 -6.94
CA ASN A 118 -7.87 17.74 -7.95
C ASN A 118 -8.20 16.60 -8.92
N GLY A 119 -7.91 15.34 -8.56
CA GLY A 119 -8.11 14.19 -9.44
C GLY A 119 -7.05 14.03 -10.53
N ASP A 120 -5.93 14.77 -10.45
CA ASP A 120 -4.87 14.74 -11.47
C ASP A 120 -3.98 13.49 -11.43
N GLY A 121 -4.18 12.63 -10.42
CA GLY A 121 -3.39 11.42 -10.25
C GLY A 121 -2.29 11.55 -9.19
N ILE A 122 -1.72 10.43 -8.82
CA ILE A 122 -0.58 10.32 -7.91
C ILE A 122 0.60 9.83 -8.73
N TYR A 123 1.68 10.61 -8.74
CA TYR A 123 2.84 10.39 -9.59
C TYR A 123 4.02 9.79 -8.82
N PRO A 124 4.95 9.10 -9.50
CA PRO A 124 6.19 8.65 -8.90
C PRO A 124 6.98 9.80 -8.28
N MET A 125 7.64 9.50 -7.17
CA MET A 125 8.50 10.47 -6.48
C MET A 125 9.97 10.04 -6.62
N PRO A 126 10.76 10.72 -7.48
CA PRO A 126 12.17 10.42 -7.64
C PRO A 126 12.93 10.51 -6.32
N VAL A 127 13.76 9.52 -6.05
CA VAL A 127 14.60 9.48 -4.85
C VAL A 127 15.83 10.37 -5.05
N ALA A 128 15.94 11.42 -4.24
CA ALA A 128 17.07 12.33 -4.31
C ALA A 128 18.43 11.59 -4.11
N GLY A 129 19.40 11.89 -4.97
CA GLY A 129 20.75 11.35 -4.85
C GLY A 129 20.95 9.93 -5.39
N ASN A 130 19.95 9.34 -6.06
CA ASN A 130 20.10 8.02 -6.69
C ASN A 130 20.94 8.02 -7.98
N GLY A 131 21.31 9.21 -8.49
CA GLY A 131 22.11 9.37 -9.71
C GLY A 131 21.31 9.26 -11.02
N GLU A 132 19.99 9.07 -10.97
CA GLU A 132 19.12 9.07 -12.12
C GLU A 132 18.51 10.46 -12.35
N THR A 133 18.17 10.77 -13.59
CA THR A 133 17.29 11.88 -13.92
C THR A 133 15.84 11.50 -13.60
N ASP A 134 14.98 12.49 -13.35
CA ASP A 134 13.56 12.25 -13.08
C ASP A 134 12.88 11.48 -14.24
N ILE A 135 13.25 11.77 -15.49
CA ILE A 135 12.74 11.07 -16.67
C ILE A 135 13.13 9.58 -16.64
N ALA A 136 14.39 9.27 -16.33
CA ALA A 136 14.86 7.88 -16.25
C ALA A 136 14.21 7.14 -15.07
N PHE A 137 14.02 7.83 -13.95
CA PHE A 137 13.33 7.28 -12.78
C PHE A 137 11.87 6.96 -13.09
N ASN A 138 11.13 7.91 -13.65
CA ASN A 138 9.74 7.77 -14.01
C ASN A 138 9.54 6.69 -15.09
N GLY A 139 10.37 6.66 -16.12
CA GLY A 139 10.36 5.61 -17.13
C GLY A 139 10.63 4.20 -16.54
N GLY A 140 11.46 4.11 -15.50
CA GLY A 140 11.68 2.88 -14.74
C GLY A 140 10.48 2.45 -13.90
N ALA A 141 9.63 3.39 -13.50
CA ALA A 141 8.44 3.15 -12.71
C ALA A 141 7.22 2.70 -13.55
N MET A 142 7.33 2.66 -14.88
CA MET A 142 6.24 2.25 -15.78
C MET A 142 5.78 0.81 -15.61
N GLU A 143 6.58 -0.01 -14.98
CA GLU A 143 6.24 -1.41 -14.68
C GLU A 143 6.94 -1.90 -13.42
N GLY A 144 6.33 -2.87 -12.75
CA GLY A 144 6.87 -3.42 -11.52
C GLY A 144 5.86 -4.27 -10.77
N TYR A 145 5.91 -4.19 -9.46
CA TYR A 145 5.00 -4.89 -8.57
C TYR A 145 4.52 -3.97 -7.44
N ILE A 146 3.44 -4.35 -6.76
CA ILE A 146 2.85 -3.54 -5.70
C ILE A 146 2.78 -4.35 -4.41
N GLU A 147 3.28 -3.77 -3.34
CA GLU A 147 3.07 -4.23 -1.98
C GLU A 147 1.86 -3.49 -1.40
N VAL A 148 0.86 -4.24 -0.94
CA VAL A 148 -0.32 -3.74 -0.23
C VAL A 148 -0.14 -4.10 1.24
N ILE A 149 0.08 -3.10 2.09
CA ILE A 149 0.54 -3.31 3.46
C ILE A 149 -0.50 -2.76 4.44
N GLY A 150 -1.07 -3.62 5.29
CA GLY A 150 -1.87 -3.19 6.42
C GLY A 150 -1.01 -2.44 7.43
N MET A 151 -1.29 -1.15 7.64
CA MET A 151 -0.49 -0.29 8.51
C MET A 151 -1.08 -0.19 9.91
N ALA A 152 -2.38 -0.02 9.99
CA ALA A 152 -3.10 0.16 11.25
C ALA A 152 -4.58 -0.13 11.06
N GLN A 153 -5.23 -0.47 12.16
CA GLN A 153 -6.68 -0.59 12.28
C GLN A 153 -7.16 0.32 13.39
N ALA A 154 -8.27 1.03 13.19
CA ALA A 154 -8.90 1.77 14.26
C ALA A 154 -9.38 0.80 15.35
N ALA A 155 -9.12 1.12 16.61
CA ALA A 155 -9.57 0.29 17.74
C ALA A 155 -11.10 0.26 17.84
N ASP A 156 -11.74 1.36 17.45
CA ASP A 156 -13.18 1.50 17.28
C ASP A 156 -13.49 2.66 16.33
N GLU A 157 -14.73 2.72 15.83
CA GLU A 157 -15.16 3.71 14.86
C GLU A 157 -15.44 5.11 15.46
N SER A 158 -15.23 5.30 16.76
CA SER A 158 -15.27 6.62 17.41
C SER A 158 -13.92 7.35 17.35
N GLN A 159 -12.88 6.71 16.88
CA GLN A 159 -11.56 7.34 16.74
C GLN A 159 -11.57 8.45 15.67
N PRO A 160 -10.84 9.55 15.90
CA PRO A 160 -10.86 10.70 14.99
C PRO A 160 -10.56 10.38 13.53
N ILE A 161 -9.64 9.45 13.26
CA ILE A 161 -9.32 9.03 11.90
C ILE A 161 -10.48 8.27 11.25
N ALA A 162 -11.16 7.41 12.01
CA ALA A 162 -12.31 6.66 11.52
C ALA A 162 -13.50 7.58 11.21
N ILE A 163 -13.77 8.55 12.11
CA ILE A 163 -14.81 9.55 11.88
C ILE A 163 -14.51 10.39 10.62
N ALA A 164 -13.26 10.84 10.46
CA ALA A 164 -12.87 11.68 9.34
C ALA A 164 -12.88 10.93 7.99
N ALA A 165 -12.54 9.64 7.99
CA ALA A 165 -12.52 8.82 6.78
C ALA A 165 -13.89 8.23 6.42
N LYS A 166 -14.88 8.34 7.31
CA LYS A 166 -16.19 7.70 7.11
C LYS A 166 -16.98 8.38 6.01
N HIS A 167 -17.45 7.59 5.07
CA HIS A 167 -18.39 8.03 4.04
C HIS A 167 -19.73 8.43 4.68
N ALA A 168 -20.34 9.51 4.22
CA ALA A 168 -21.66 9.91 4.69
C ALA A 168 -22.68 8.86 4.25
N ILE A 169 -23.28 8.17 5.23
CA ILE A 169 -24.32 7.17 4.96
C ILE A 169 -25.68 7.86 5.04
N ASP A 170 -26.14 8.42 3.96
CA ASP A 170 -27.51 8.93 3.84
C ASP A 170 -28.50 7.86 3.37
N GLY A 171 -28.22 6.58 3.59
CA GLY A 171 -29.10 5.47 3.21
C GLY A 171 -29.36 5.37 1.70
N LYS A 172 -28.67 6.15 0.89
CA LYS A 172 -28.67 6.09 -0.56
C LYS A 172 -27.33 5.54 -1.02
N ILE A 173 -27.36 4.52 -1.83
CA ILE A 173 -26.24 4.13 -2.66
C ILE A 173 -26.06 5.25 -3.70
N ASP A 174 -25.45 6.33 -3.26
CA ASP A 174 -25.19 7.49 -4.09
C ASP A 174 -23.68 7.64 -4.12
N ASN A 175 -23.08 7.38 -5.26
CA ASN A 175 -21.64 7.52 -5.53
C ASN A 175 -21.11 8.96 -5.34
N ALA A 176 -21.91 9.83 -4.77
CA ALA A 176 -21.63 11.25 -4.60
C ALA A 176 -21.32 11.66 -3.17
N ASN A 177 -21.32 10.72 -2.20
CA ASN A 177 -20.97 11.07 -0.82
C ASN A 177 -19.47 10.89 -0.57
N PRO A 178 -18.67 11.96 -0.67
CA PRO A 178 -17.25 11.89 -0.33
C PRO A 178 -17.07 11.55 1.16
N PRO A 179 -15.91 11.01 1.56
CA PRO A 179 -15.54 10.88 2.96
C PRO A 179 -15.72 12.21 3.68
N ALA A 180 -16.01 12.16 4.97
CA ALA A 180 -16.37 13.34 5.75
C ALA A 180 -15.29 14.43 5.68
N ASP A 181 -14.00 14.10 5.77
CA ASP A 181 -12.91 15.08 5.73
C ASP A 181 -11.54 14.47 5.42
N CYS A 182 -11.25 14.18 4.15
CA CYS A 182 -9.93 13.68 3.74
C CYS A 182 -8.80 14.70 3.96
N VAL A 183 -9.10 15.99 3.96
CA VAL A 183 -8.11 17.03 4.26
C VAL A 183 -7.68 16.95 5.73
N ALA A 184 -8.63 16.76 6.65
CA ALA A 184 -8.31 16.52 8.05
C ALA A 184 -7.55 15.20 8.24
N VAL A 185 -7.91 14.14 7.53
CA VAL A 185 -7.17 12.87 7.56
C VAL A 185 -5.71 13.10 7.19
N GLU A 186 -5.43 13.72 6.07
CA GLU A 186 -4.05 13.95 5.64
C GLU A 186 -3.29 14.87 6.60
N SER A 187 -3.86 16.02 6.96
CA SER A 187 -3.16 17.03 7.77
C SER A 187 -2.91 16.58 9.21
N ASN A 188 -3.84 15.86 9.83
CA ASN A 188 -3.76 15.48 11.24
C ASN A 188 -3.00 14.18 11.49
N PHE A 189 -3.01 13.25 10.51
CA PHE A 189 -2.47 11.91 10.74
C PHE A 189 -1.23 11.59 9.89
N PHE A 190 -1.00 12.32 8.79
CA PHE A 190 0.11 12.01 7.86
C PHE A 190 1.09 13.17 7.65
N ARG A 191 0.67 14.43 7.68
CA ARG A 191 1.57 15.59 7.50
C ARG A 191 2.33 16.01 8.74
N ASN A 192 1.82 15.77 9.94
CA ASN A 192 2.47 16.21 11.17
C ASN A 192 3.73 15.40 11.57
N ALA A 193 4.12 14.41 10.79
CA ALA A 193 5.37 13.68 10.99
C ALA A 193 6.62 14.40 10.43
N THR A 194 6.46 15.57 9.77
CA THR A 194 7.55 16.18 9.00
C THR A 194 8.05 17.52 9.54
N THR A 195 7.64 17.98 10.71
CA THR A 195 8.15 19.24 11.31
C THR A 195 8.83 19.01 12.65
N THR A 196 9.91 18.25 12.63
CA THR A 196 11.01 18.41 13.59
C THR A 196 12.29 18.59 12.82
N THR A 197 12.43 19.74 12.18
CA THR A 197 13.76 20.28 11.87
C THR A 197 14.25 20.97 13.14
N GLY A 198 15.19 20.27 13.86
CA GLY A 198 16.06 20.91 14.81
C GLY A 198 17.09 21.76 14.10
#